data_23a1b93d312eb448e1b3bef14786ea30
#
_entry.id   23a1b93d312eb448e1b3bef14786ea30
#
_cell.length_a   1.000
_cell.length_b   1.000
_cell.length_c   1.000
_cell.angle_alpha   90.00
_cell.angle_beta   90.00
_cell.angle_gamma   90.00
#
_symmetry.space_group_name_H-M   'P 1'
#
loop_
_entity.id
_entity.type
_entity.pdbx_description
1 polymer ?
#
loop_
_entity_poly.entity_id
_entity_poly.type
_entity_poly.pdbx_seq_one_letter_code
_entity_poly.pdbx_strand_id
1 'polypeptide(L)'
;VVMLLGNHEYMMKQYYDAKYDLIKDPMMKQEVTTRWKMNHSEPTRQAFEKLPNTTQEEILKFIAQLPVIIADLHINDQIYYLVHGCPIQQLHEGTWNCQDIEKQGYMIESAVWNRMEGKEKFFNDRCVIVGHTPTLYYQSCMPYEIWYRGASCKDTDLINIDCGCAANN
;
A
#
# COMPACT_ATOMS: atom_id res chain seq x y z
N VAL A 1 1.63 -14.93 7.64
CA VAL A 1 1.15 -13.54 7.49
C VAL A 1 1.84 -12.97 6.26
N VAL A 2 1.09 -12.38 5.35
CA VAL A 2 1.62 -11.65 4.19
C VAL A 2 1.43 -10.17 4.46
N MET A 3 2.50 -9.38 4.32
CA MET A 3 2.44 -7.92 4.39
C MET A 3 2.47 -7.36 2.96
N LEU A 4 1.68 -6.33 2.71
CA LEU A 4 1.77 -5.55 1.48
C LEU A 4 2.53 -4.25 1.74
N LEU A 5 3.18 -3.73 0.69
CA LEU A 5 3.77 -2.40 0.71
C LEU A 5 2.65 -1.35 0.73
N GLY A 6 2.63 -0.53 1.78
CA GLY A 6 1.79 0.66 1.85
C GLY A 6 2.56 1.93 1.46
N ASN A 7 1.84 3.05 1.42
CA ASN A 7 2.45 4.34 1.09
C ASN A 7 3.50 4.79 2.12
N HIS A 8 3.35 4.46 3.40
CA HIS A 8 4.32 4.81 4.43
C HIS A 8 5.63 4.03 4.30
N GLU A 9 5.58 2.71 4.06
CA GLU A 9 6.76 1.90 3.76
C GLU A 9 7.43 2.36 2.47
N TYR A 10 6.66 2.68 1.44
CA TYR A 10 7.19 3.21 0.18
C TYR A 10 7.89 4.55 0.37
N MET A 11 7.31 5.49 1.12
CA MET A 11 7.95 6.77 1.47
C MET A 11 9.24 6.57 2.27
N MET A 12 9.22 5.65 3.24
CA MET A 12 10.40 5.34 4.04
C MET A 12 11.55 4.84 3.16
N LYS A 13 11.24 3.88 2.27
CA LYS A 13 12.23 3.36 1.31
C LYS A 13 12.81 4.49 0.46
N GLN A 14 11.97 5.29 -0.18
CA GLN A 14 12.41 6.40 -1.03
C GLN A 14 13.26 7.43 -0.28
N TYR A 15 12.91 7.75 0.97
CA TYR A 15 13.68 8.65 1.82
C TYR A 15 15.10 8.14 2.08
N TYR A 16 15.24 6.84 2.44
CA TYR A 16 16.55 6.27 2.70
C TYR A 16 17.34 6.02 1.41
N ASP A 17 16.69 5.71 0.30
CA ASP A 17 17.34 5.67 -1.01
C ASP A 17 17.94 7.07 -1.37
N ALA A 18 17.22 8.15 -1.07
CA ALA A 18 17.73 9.52 -1.25
C ALA A 18 18.88 9.83 -0.27
N LYS A 19 18.75 9.44 1.00
CA LYS A 19 19.75 9.65 2.06
C LYS A 19 21.07 8.91 1.76
N TYR A 20 21.00 7.71 1.20
CA TYR A 20 22.17 6.89 0.84
C TYR A 20 22.66 7.12 -0.60
N ASP A 21 22.18 8.18 -1.24
CA ASP A 21 22.61 8.57 -2.58
C ASP A 21 22.28 7.56 -3.70
N LEU A 22 21.27 6.74 -3.51
CA LEU A 22 20.76 5.82 -4.54
C LEU A 22 19.91 6.54 -5.57
N ILE A 23 19.17 7.58 -5.17
CA ILE A 23 18.48 8.52 -6.07
C ILE A 23 19.48 9.60 -6.45
N LYS A 24 19.74 9.81 -7.75
CA LYS A 24 20.75 10.77 -8.23
C LYS A 24 20.17 12.14 -8.55
N ASP A 25 18.91 12.19 -8.97
CA ASP A 25 18.23 13.45 -9.31
C ASP A 25 18.01 14.29 -8.04
N PRO A 26 18.56 15.53 -7.96
CA PRO A 26 18.39 16.40 -6.81
C PRO A 26 16.95 16.83 -6.53
N MET A 27 16.14 17.04 -7.58
CA MET A 27 14.73 17.40 -7.45
C MET A 27 13.94 16.25 -6.85
N MET A 28 14.15 15.03 -7.35
CA MET A 28 13.53 13.84 -6.81
C MET A 28 13.95 13.58 -5.37
N LYS A 29 15.23 13.74 -5.02
CA LYS A 29 15.69 13.65 -3.62
C LYS A 29 14.93 14.61 -2.69
N GLN A 30 14.80 15.86 -3.12
CA GLN A 30 14.08 16.86 -2.34
C GLN A 30 12.61 16.50 -2.18
N GLU A 31 11.97 16.06 -3.25
CA GLU A 31 10.57 15.67 -3.27
C GLU A 31 10.28 14.52 -2.30
N VAL A 32 10.98 13.39 -2.43
CA VAL A 32 10.74 12.21 -1.58
C VAL A 32 11.05 12.49 -0.10
N THR A 33 12.09 13.29 0.16
CA THR A 33 12.46 13.71 1.52
C THR A 33 11.36 14.57 2.14
N THR A 34 10.83 15.52 1.38
CA THR A 34 9.77 16.44 1.84
C THR A 34 8.47 15.68 2.04
N ARG A 35 8.10 14.81 1.09
CA ARG A 35 6.88 13.99 1.14
C ARG A 35 6.82 13.18 2.44
N TRP A 36 7.89 12.45 2.78
CA TRP A 36 7.87 11.63 3.98
C TRP A 36 7.82 12.45 5.26
N LYS A 37 8.57 13.56 5.33
CA LYS A 37 8.53 14.49 6.50
C LYS A 37 7.12 15.08 6.72
N MET A 38 6.43 15.45 5.65
CA MET A 38 5.07 16.01 5.72
C MET A 38 4.01 14.95 6.11
N ASN A 39 4.32 13.68 5.99
CA ASN A 39 3.44 12.57 6.37
C ASN A 39 3.77 12.01 7.77
N HIS A 40 4.08 12.88 8.72
CA HIS A 40 4.27 12.56 10.15
C HIS A 40 5.33 11.47 10.42
N SER A 41 6.40 11.42 9.62
CA SER A 41 7.45 10.39 9.71
C SER A 41 8.38 10.51 10.93
N GLU A 42 8.34 11.61 11.66
CA GLU A 42 9.32 11.93 12.71
C GLU A 42 9.48 10.84 13.77
N PRO A 43 8.39 10.30 14.40
CA PRO A 43 8.53 9.23 15.39
C PRO A 43 9.16 7.96 14.81
N THR A 44 8.74 7.56 13.61
CA THR A 44 9.26 6.37 12.92
C THR A 44 10.73 6.55 12.58
N ARG A 45 11.12 7.73 12.04
CA ARG A 45 12.49 8.04 11.70
C ARG A 45 13.41 8.04 12.93
N GLN A 46 12.97 8.68 14.03
CA GLN A 46 13.74 8.71 15.27
C GLN A 46 13.93 7.32 15.88
N ALA A 47 12.92 6.46 15.83
CA ALA A 47 13.02 5.09 16.30
C ALA A 47 13.96 4.27 15.42
N PHE A 48 13.81 4.36 14.10
CA PHE A 48 14.63 3.63 13.13
C PHE A 48 16.10 4.03 13.20
N GLU A 49 16.43 5.33 13.28
CA GLU A 49 17.81 5.83 13.31
C GLU A 49 18.58 5.47 14.60
N LYS A 50 17.88 5.03 15.65
CA LYS A 50 18.49 4.50 16.88
C LYS A 50 18.88 3.01 16.78
N LEU A 51 18.40 2.31 15.77
CA LEU A 51 18.71 0.89 15.57
C LEU A 51 20.17 0.72 15.08
N PRO A 52 20.80 -0.44 15.34
CA PRO A 52 22.08 -0.78 14.73
C PRO A 52 21.99 -0.72 13.18
N ASN A 53 23.07 -0.32 12.52
CA ASN A 53 23.10 -0.20 11.06
C ASN A 53 22.67 -1.50 10.35
N THR A 54 23.12 -2.65 10.86
CA THR A 54 22.74 -3.96 10.31
C THR A 54 21.23 -4.18 10.36
N THR A 55 20.58 -3.82 11.45
CA THR A 55 19.13 -3.92 11.59
C THR A 55 18.39 -2.93 10.67
N GLN A 56 18.93 -1.71 10.51
CA GLN A 56 18.39 -0.74 9.55
C GLN A 56 18.44 -1.30 8.12
N GLU A 57 19.57 -1.87 7.72
CA GLU A 57 19.74 -2.49 6.40
C GLU A 57 18.76 -3.67 6.17
N GLU A 58 18.60 -4.53 7.17
CA GLU A 58 17.65 -5.65 7.13
C GLU A 58 16.21 -5.18 6.96
N ILE A 59 15.80 -4.13 7.69
CA ILE A 59 14.44 -3.55 7.57
C ILE A 59 14.25 -2.95 6.18
N LEU A 60 15.20 -2.15 5.68
CA LEU A 60 15.07 -1.56 4.34
C LEU A 60 15.06 -2.61 3.24
N LYS A 61 15.85 -3.67 3.37
CA LYS A 61 15.83 -4.80 2.46
C LYS A 61 14.48 -5.55 2.51
N PHE A 62 13.94 -5.74 3.70
CA PHE A 62 12.61 -6.34 3.87
C PHE A 62 11.53 -5.50 3.19
N ILE A 63 11.50 -4.18 3.44
CA ILE A 63 10.54 -3.25 2.80
C ILE A 63 10.67 -3.31 1.27
N ALA A 64 11.89 -3.33 0.73
CA ALA A 64 12.13 -3.40 -0.71
C ALA A 64 11.61 -4.69 -1.37
N GLN A 65 11.43 -5.76 -0.59
CA GLN A 65 10.94 -7.05 -1.06
C GLN A 65 9.44 -7.25 -0.86
N LEU A 66 8.76 -6.34 -0.15
CA LEU A 66 7.32 -6.44 0.07
C LEU A 66 6.57 -6.45 -1.26
N PRO A 67 5.57 -7.32 -1.41
CA PRO A 67 4.66 -7.24 -2.53
C PRO A 67 3.84 -5.95 -2.46
N VAL A 68 3.68 -5.30 -3.60
CA VAL A 68 2.75 -4.17 -3.80
C VAL A 68 1.36 -4.69 -4.11
N ILE A 69 1.31 -5.75 -4.93
CA ILE A 69 0.08 -6.39 -5.39
C ILE A 69 0.21 -7.90 -5.27
N ILE A 70 -0.85 -8.55 -4.79
CA ILE A 70 -1.08 -9.98 -4.96
C ILE A 70 -2.38 -10.10 -5.75
N ALA A 71 -2.27 -10.47 -7.03
CA ALA A 71 -3.37 -10.31 -7.98
C ALA A 71 -4.33 -11.51 -8.02
N ASP A 72 -3.90 -12.69 -7.60
CA ASP A 72 -4.62 -13.96 -7.76
C ASP A 72 -4.50 -14.87 -6.53
N LEU A 73 -4.73 -14.34 -5.35
CA LEU A 73 -4.77 -15.15 -4.13
C LEU A 73 -6.02 -16.03 -4.13
N HIS A 74 -5.82 -17.35 -4.25
CA HIS A 74 -6.90 -18.32 -4.19
C HIS A 74 -7.17 -18.75 -2.74
N ILE A 75 -8.40 -18.56 -2.27
CA ILE A 75 -8.90 -19.06 -0.99
C ILE A 75 -10.23 -19.76 -1.25
N ASN A 76 -10.26 -21.09 -1.06
CA ASN A 76 -11.37 -21.94 -1.47
C ASN A 76 -11.67 -21.73 -2.98
N ASP A 77 -12.93 -21.47 -3.31
CA ASP A 77 -13.38 -21.26 -4.69
C ASP A 77 -13.37 -19.78 -5.12
N GLN A 78 -12.76 -18.89 -4.32
CA GLN A 78 -12.74 -17.46 -4.58
C GLN A 78 -11.33 -16.94 -4.84
N ILE A 79 -11.21 -16.01 -5.80
CA ILE A 79 -9.97 -15.31 -6.13
C ILE A 79 -10.02 -13.92 -5.47
N TYR A 80 -8.92 -13.51 -4.86
CA TYR A 80 -8.76 -12.21 -4.25
C TYR A 80 -7.61 -11.45 -4.88
N TYR A 81 -7.82 -10.15 -5.08
CA TYR A 81 -6.81 -9.19 -5.47
C TYR A 81 -6.49 -8.29 -4.26
N LEU A 82 -5.25 -8.33 -3.79
CA LEU A 82 -4.81 -7.57 -2.62
C LEU A 82 -3.93 -6.42 -3.04
N VAL A 83 -4.24 -5.20 -2.60
CA VAL A 83 -3.44 -4.00 -2.83
C VAL A 83 -3.70 -2.99 -1.72
N HIS A 84 -2.72 -2.13 -1.40
CA HIS A 84 -2.90 -1.13 -0.34
C HIS A 84 -3.89 -0.03 -0.74
N GLY A 85 -3.75 0.56 -1.92
CA GLY A 85 -4.58 1.66 -2.42
C GLY A 85 -5.54 1.23 -3.53
N CYS A 86 -5.13 1.34 -4.78
CA CYS A 86 -5.99 1.09 -5.93
C CYS A 86 -5.41 0.00 -6.85
N PRO A 87 -6.23 -0.93 -7.38
CA PRO A 87 -5.77 -1.93 -8.33
C PRO A 87 -5.17 -1.34 -9.61
N ILE A 88 -4.15 -2.02 -10.14
CA ILE A 88 -3.67 -1.84 -11.51
C ILE A 88 -4.23 -3.01 -12.32
N GLN A 89 -5.33 -2.78 -13.03
CA GLN A 89 -6.12 -3.85 -13.67
C GLN A 89 -5.32 -4.73 -14.65
N GLN A 90 -4.29 -4.16 -15.28
CA GLN A 90 -3.42 -4.87 -16.21
C GLN A 90 -2.53 -5.90 -15.51
N LEU A 91 -2.29 -5.74 -14.22
CA LEU A 91 -1.52 -6.65 -13.38
C LEU A 91 -2.47 -7.60 -12.63
N HIS A 92 -3.13 -8.49 -13.37
CA HIS A 92 -4.23 -9.32 -12.85
C HIS A 92 -3.85 -10.76 -12.49
N GLU A 93 -2.56 -11.13 -12.63
CA GLU A 93 -2.03 -12.44 -12.24
C GLU A 93 -0.71 -12.28 -11.49
N GLY A 94 -0.42 -13.17 -10.55
CA GLY A 94 0.84 -13.24 -9.81
C GLY A 94 1.00 -12.23 -8.69
N THR A 95 2.21 -12.17 -8.19
CA THR A 95 2.63 -11.27 -7.11
C THR A 95 3.64 -10.27 -7.66
N TRP A 96 3.42 -9.00 -7.42
CA TRP A 96 4.18 -7.89 -8.01
C TRP A 96 4.86 -7.06 -6.91
N ASN A 97 6.18 -6.93 -6.97
CA ASN A 97 6.95 -5.97 -6.17
C ASN A 97 7.19 -4.68 -6.95
N CYS A 98 7.84 -3.68 -6.32
CA CYS A 98 8.12 -2.40 -6.95
C CYS A 98 8.86 -2.54 -8.28
N GLN A 99 9.94 -3.33 -8.32
CA GLN A 99 10.79 -3.45 -9.52
C GLN A 99 10.03 -4.06 -10.70
N ASP A 100 9.16 -5.05 -10.43
CA ASP A 100 8.41 -5.72 -11.47
C ASP A 100 7.31 -4.82 -12.05
N ILE A 101 6.66 -4.01 -11.21
CA ILE A 101 5.68 -3.00 -11.64
C ILE A 101 6.36 -1.92 -12.52
N GLU A 102 7.51 -1.40 -12.09
CA GLU A 102 8.28 -0.39 -12.83
C GLU A 102 8.78 -0.92 -14.18
N LYS A 103 9.24 -2.19 -14.24
CA LYS A 103 9.64 -2.83 -15.52
C LYS A 103 8.49 -2.92 -16.52
N GLN A 104 7.26 -3.01 -16.05
CA GLN A 104 6.06 -2.99 -16.90
C GLN A 104 5.62 -1.57 -17.27
N GLY A 105 6.30 -0.54 -16.79
CA GLY A 105 5.99 0.87 -17.07
C GLY A 105 4.83 1.43 -16.26
N TYR A 106 4.41 0.77 -15.18
CA TYR A 106 3.38 1.28 -14.29
C TYR A 106 3.99 2.06 -13.11
N MET A 107 3.20 2.99 -12.57
CA MET A 107 3.58 3.79 -11.40
C MET A 107 3.11 3.09 -10.13
N ILE A 108 4.03 2.87 -9.19
CA ILE A 108 3.74 2.27 -7.88
C ILE A 108 2.77 3.15 -7.09
N GLU A 109 2.88 4.47 -7.25
CA GLU A 109 2.00 5.46 -6.63
C GLU A 109 0.52 5.14 -6.87
N SER A 110 0.16 4.62 -8.03
CA SER A 110 -1.22 4.22 -8.31
C SER A 110 -1.72 3.16 -7.35
N ALA A 111 -0.87 2.19 -7.00
CA ALA A 111 -1.24 1.09 -6.11
C ALA A 111 -1.18 1.46 -4.61
N VAL A 112 -0.38 2.47 -4.22
CA VAL A 112 -0.17 2.77 -2.80
C VAL A 112 -0.80 4.10 -2.34
N TRP A 113 -1.13 5.02 -3.27
CA TRP A 113 -1.65 6.35 -2.94
C TRP A 113 -3.07 6.64 -3.44
N ASN A 114 -3.50 5.99 -4.53
CA ASN A 114 -4.82 6.30 -5.05
C ASN A 114 -5.89 5.84 -4.07
N ARG A 115 -6.86 6.72 -3.84
CA ARG A 115 -8.01 6.48 -2.97
C ARG A 115 -9.18 5.99 -3.79
N MET A 116 -9.92 5.05 -3.23
CA MET A 116 -11.15 4.51 -3.83
C MET A 116 -12.36 5.15 -3.17
N GLU A 117 -13.41 5.39 -3.97
CA GLU A 117 -14.70 5.89 -3.49
C GLU A 117 -15.69 4.77 -3.17
N GLY A 118 -15.33 3.52 -3.47
CA GLY A 118 -16.21 2.35 -3.26
C GLY A 118 -17.22 2.11 -4.40
N LYS A 119 -17.16 2.89 -5.48
CA LYS A 119 -18.04 2.76 -6.65
C LYS A 119 -17.38 2.03 -7.81
N GLU A 120 -16.06 2.00 -7.82
CA GLU A 120 -15.24 1.47 -8.90
C GLU A 120 -15.39 -0.05 -8.99
N LYS A 121 -15.52 -0.55 -10.20
CA LYS A 121 -15.50 -1.98 -10.49
C LYS A 121 -14.29 -2.32 -11.34
N PHE A 122 -13.37 -3.11 -10.77
CA PHE A 122 -12.11 -3.47 -11.43
C PHE A 122 -12.18 -4.81 -12.14
N PHE A 123 -12.76 -5.82 -11.49
CA PHE A 123 -12.81 -7.18 -11.98
C PHE A 123 -14.22 -7.76 -11.89
N ASN A 124 -14.50 -8.81 -12.69
CA ASN A 124 -15.77 -9.54 -12.63
C ASN A 124 -15.62 -10.93 -12.00
N ASP A 125 -14.39 -11.39 -11.80
CA ASP A 125 -14.04 -12.76 -11.42
C ASP A 125 -13.39 -12.88 -10.04
N ARG A 126 -13.13 -11.73 -9.38
CA ARG A 126 -12.42 -11.71 -8.09
C ARG A 126 -12.87 -10.58 -7.19
N CYS A 127 -12.65 -10.76 -5.89
CA CYS A 127 -12.86 -9.75 -4.87
C CYS A 127 -11.58 -8.94 -4.65
N VAL A 128 -11.67 -7.62 -4.67
CA VAL A 128 -10.57 -6.70 -4.37
C VAL A 128 -10.57 -6.38 -2.88
N ILE A 129 -9.43 -6.52 -2.22
CA ILE A 129 -9.24 -6.11 -0.83
C ILE A 129 -8.23 -4.95 -0.80
N VAL A 130 -8.66 -3.82 -0.23
CA VAL A 130 -7.88 -2.58 -0.13
C VAL A 130 -7.80 -2.05 1.29
N GLY A 131 -6.93 -1.06 1.49
CA GLY A 131 -6.83 -0.23 2.68
C GLY A 131 -6.70 1.25 2.30
N HIS A 132 -5.75 1.98 2.92
CA HIS A 132 -5.34 3.36 2.62
C HIS A 132 -6.42 4.45 2.80
N THR A 133 -7.67 4.17 2.46
CA THR A 133 -8.77 5.10 2.63
C THR A 133 -9.59 4.66 3.83
N PRO A 134 -9.53 5.38 4.96
CA PRO A 134 -10.28 4.99 6.16
C PRO A 134 -11.76 4.75 5.86
N THR A 135 -12.28 3.63 6.33
CA THR A 135 -13.67 3.20 6.06
C THR A 135 -14.71 4.20 6.55
N LEU A 136 -14.36 5.03 7.54
CA LEU A 136 -15.22 6.11 8.04
C LEU A 136 -15.59 7.17 6.97
N TYR A 137 -14.87 7.23 5.84
CA TYR A 137 -15.22 8.10 4.72
C TYR A 137 -16.26 7.50 3.77
N TYR A 138 -16.58 6.21 3.92
CA TYR A 138 -17.64 5.57 3.15
C TYR A 138 -18.99 5.74 3.84
N GLN A 139 -20.01 6.01 3.05
CA GLN A 139 -21.37 6.12 3.58
C GLN A 139 -21.80 4.80 4.25
N SER A 140 -22.48 4.92 5.38
CA SER A 140 -23.02 3.79 6.15
C SER A 140 -21.98 2.89 6.82
N CYS A 141 -20.71 3.28 6.92
CA CYS A 141 -19.73 2.57 7.70
C CYS A 141 -19.59 3.21 9.09
N MET A 142 -19.66 2.39 10.12
CA MET A 142 -19.38 2.85 11.48
C MET A 142 -17.85 2.93 11.70
N PRO A 143 -17.37 3.79 12.62
CA PRO A 143 -15.96 3.80 12.99
C PRO A 143 -15.47 2.40 13.39
N TYR A 144 -14.27 2.03 12.93
CA TYR A 144 -13.59 0.76 13.22
C TYR A 144 -14.21 -0.49 12.58
N GLU A 145 -15.14 -0.33 11.63
CA GLU A 145 -15.71 -1.44 10.88
C GLU A 145 -15.03 -1.60 9.53
N ILE A 146 -14.95 -2.85 9.08
CA ILE A 146 -14.60 -3.17 7.70
C ILE A 146 -15.76 -2.76 6.80
N TRP A 147 -15.45 -2.07 5.72
CA TRP A 147 -16.44 -1.76 4.70
C TRP A 147 -16.39 -2.78 3.56
N TYR A 148 -17.55 -3.16 3.06
CA TYR A 148 -17.66 -3.99 1.86
C TYR A 148 -18.84 -3.52 1.00
N ARG A 149 -18.72 -3.70 -0.31
CA ARG A 149 -19.76 -3.34 -1.24
C ARG A 149 -20.84 -4.41 -1.26
N GLY A 150 -22.11 -4.02 -1.08
CA GLY A 150 -23.25 -4.94 -1.13
C GLY A 150 -23.75 -5.38 0.24
N ALA A 151 -24.50 -6.48 0.25
CA ALA A 151 -25.25 -6.92 1.43
C ALA A 151 -24.43 -7.82 2.38
N SER A 152 -23.37 -8.47 1.91
CA SER A 152 -22.53 -9.33 2.73
C SER A 152 -21.09 -9.36 2.23
N CYS A 153 -20.14 -9.61 3.14
CA CYS A 153 -18.74 -9.76 2.78
C CYS A 153 -18.44 -11.05 1.99
N LYS A 154 -19.38 -11.99 1.91
CA LYS A 154 -19.21 -13.23 1.14
C LYS A 154 -19.53 -13.05 -0.35
N ASP A 155 -20.44 -12.12 -0.65
CA ASP A 155 -20.93 -11.90 -2.02
C ASP A 155 -20.49 -10.53 -2.56
N THR A 156 -19.37 -10.01 -2.04
CA THR A 156 -18.82 -8.71 -2.46
C THR A 156 -17.67 -8.89 -3.43
N ASP A 157 -17.48 -7.91 -4.30
CA ASP A 157 -16.33 -7.79 -5.18
C ASP A 157 -15.32 -6.74 -4.71
N LEU A 158 -15.62 -6.03 -3.57
CA LEU A 158 -14.74 -5.01 -3.00
C LEU A 158 -14.88 -4.96 -1.47
N ILE A 159 -13.74 -5.08 -0.78
CA ILE A 159 -13.62 -4.97 0.67
C ILE A 159 -12.54 -3.91 0.99
N ASN A 160 -12.85 -2.98 1.89
CA ASN A 160 -11.87 -2.07 2.47
C ASN A 160 -11.68 -2.40 3.96
N ILE A 161 -10.43 -2.70 4.32
CA ILE A 161 -10.05 -3.11 5.69
C ILE A 161 -9.38 -2.01 6.50
N ASP A 162 -9.26 -0.79 5.98
CA ASP A 162 -8.73 0.36 6.74
C ASP A 162 -9.79 0.89 7.71
N CYS A 163 -9.85 0.33 8.88
CA CYS A 163 -10.79 0.71 9.93
C CYS A 163 -10.52 2.09 10.57
N GLY A 164 -9.60 2.88 10.02
CA GLY A 164 -9.32 4.24 10.47
C GLY A 164 -8.51 4.34 11.75
N CYS A 165 -7.69 3.35 12.09
CA CYS A 165 -6.86 3.34 13.31
C CYS A 165 -5.95 4.57 13.43
N ALA A 166 -5.51 5.15 12.32
CA ALA A 166 -4.69 6.37 12.29
C ALA A 166 -5.50 7.68 12.38
N ALA A 167 -6.82 7.62 12.28
CA ALA A 167 -7.65 8.83 12.20
C ALA A 167 -8.04 9.41 13.58
N ASN A 168 -7.67 8.77 14.68
CA ASN A 168 -8.06 9.13 16.05
C ASN A 168 -6.89 9.55 16.94
N ASN A 169 -5.87 10.17 16.39
CA ASN A 169 -4.79 10.80 17.14
C ASN A 169 -4.97 12.32 17.22
#